data_fcbaa56f485eff4fe6807e1dee9f9b3b
#
_entry.id   fcbaa56f485eff4fe6807e1dee9f9b3b
#
_cell.length_a   1.000
_cell.length_b   1.000
_cell.length_c   1.000
_cell.angle_alpha   90.00
_cell.angle_beta   90.00
_cell.angle_gamma   90.00
#
_symmetry.space_group_name_H-M   'P 1'
#
loop_
_entity.id
_entity.type
_entity.pdbx_description
1 polymer ?
#
loop_
_entity_poly.entity_id
_entity_poly.type
_entity_poly.pdbx_seq_one_letter_code
_entity_poly.pdbx_strand_id
1 'polypeptide(L)'
;MERKNAWKKYSDEDKNNVFTFADEYKTFISECKTERECVKKAVELAEKAGYRDLQEIVASNETLKAGDKVYAVNMKKAIVLFNIGSEPISTGMNILGAHIDSPRLDIKQNPMYEDSDLVLLDTHYYGGIKKYQWVAIPLALHGVVAVSYT
;
A
#
# COMPACT_ATOMS: atom_id res chain seq x y z
N MET A 1 -18.04 -32.36 2.19
CA MET A 1 -18.86 -31.20 2.65
C MET A 1 -18.83 -30.13 1.57
N GLU A 2 -19.96 -29.93 0.89
CA GLU A 2 -20.04 -28.94 -0.20
C GLU A 2 -20.16 -27.53 0.42
N ARG A 3 -19.19 -26.65 0.15
CA ARG A 3 -19.27 -25.25 0.61
C ARG A 3 -20.18 -24.47 -0.33
N LYS A 4 -21.30 -23.96 0.19
CA LYS A 4 -22.19 -23.10 -0.57
C LYS A 4 -21.46 -21.83 -1.00
N ASN A 5 -21.61 -21.45 -2.28
CA ASN A 5 -21.06 -20.20 -2.80
C ASN A 5 -21.62 -18.99 -2.02
N ALA A 6 -20.75 -18.09 -1.59
CA ALA A 6 -21.12 -16.91 -0.79
C ALA A 6 -22.15 -16.03 -1.52
N TRP A 7 -22.02 -15.82 -2.82
CA TRP A 7 -22.97 -15.04 -3.63
C TRP A 7 -24.41 -15.51 -3.57
N LYS A 8 -24.62 -16.83 -3.32
CA LYS A 8 -25.97 -17.39 -3.15
C LYS A 8 -26.59 -17.11 -1.77
N LYS A 9 -25.78 -16.58 -0.84
CA LYS A 9 -26.21 -16.29 0.54
C LYS A 9 -26.34 -14.79 0.80
N TYR A 10 -25.72 -13.97 -0.03
CA TYR A 10 -25.71 -12.52 0.14
C TYR A 10 -27.08 -11.94 -0.16
N SER A 11 -27.57 -11.09 0.73
CA SER A 11 -28.67 -10.17 0.49
C SER A 11 -28.26 -9.15 -0.58
N ASP A 12 -29.21 -8.36 -1.06
CA ASP A 12 -28.90 -7.29 -2.00
C ASP A 12 -28.07 -6.17 -1.34
N GLU A 13 -28.28 -5.93 -0.03
CA GLU A 13 -27.44 -5.03 0.76
C GLU A 13 -26.00 -5.52 0.87
N ASP A 14 -25.80 -6.82 1.16
CA ASP A 14 -24.45 -7.41 1.19
C ASP A 14 -23.72 -7.27 -0.16
N LYS A 15 -24.45 -7.50 -1.27
CA LYS A 15 -23.89 -7.34 -2.62
C LYS A 15 -23.47 -5.89 -2.87
N ASN A 16 -24.32 -4.92 -2.51
CA ASN A 16 -24.00 -3.51 -2.66
C ASN A 16 -22.76 -3.13 -1.84
N ASN A 17 -22.65 -3.61 -0.61
CA ASN A 17 -21.49 -3.39 0.24
C ASN A 17 -20.20 -3.98 -0.37
N VAL A 18 -20.28 -5.18 -0.97
CA VAL A 18 -19.14 -5.77 -1.68
C VAL A 18 -18.70 -4.91 -2.86
N PHE A 19 -19.64 -4.41 -3.67
CA PHE A 19 -19.30 -3.56 -4.81
C PHE A 19 -18.73 -2.20 -4.38
N THR A 20 -19.30 -1.58 -3.35
CA THR A 20 -18.76 -0.34 -2.78
C THR A 20 -17.33 -0.52 -2.30
N PHE A 21 -17.05 -1.58 -1.54
CA PHE A 21 -15.71 -1.91 -1.08
C PHE A 21 -14.75 -2.18 -2.24
N ALA A 22 -15.21 -2.88 -3.29
CA ALA A 22 -14.40 -3.15 -4.47
C ALA A 22 -14.07 -1.85 -5.25
N ASP A 23 -14.98 -0.88 -5.31
CA ASP A 23 -14.75 0.40 -5.96
C ASP A 23 -13.77 1.28 -5.17
N GLU A 24 -13.87 1.28 -3.85
CA GLU A 24 -12.87 1.91 -2.98
C GLU A 24 -11.47 1.30 -3.16
N TYR A 25 -11.39 -0.03 -3.24
CA TYR A 25 -10.13 -0.73 -3.49
C TYR A 25 -9.56 -0.41 -4.88
N LYS A 26 -10.39 -0.38 -5.92
CA LYS A 26 -9.96 0.03 -7.27
C LYS A 26 -9.40 1.45 -7.28
N THR A 27 -10.03 2.35 -6.55
CA THR A 27 -9.53 3.73 -6.39
C THR A 27 -8.17 3.73 -5.72
N PHE A 28 -8.02 3.00 -4.60
CA PHE A 28 -6.75 2.89 -3.90
C PHE A 28 -5.62 2.40 -4.80
N ILE A 29 -5.80 1.28 -5.50
CA ILE A 29 -4.76 0.73 -6.40
C ILE A 29 -4.52 1.57 -7.66
N SER A 30 -5.50 2.38 -8.06
CA SER A 30 -5.35 3.31 -9.17
C SER A 30 -4.50 4.54 -8.81
N GLU A 31 -4.61 5.01 -7.57
CA GLU A 31 -3.85 6.14 -7.06
C GLU A 31 -2.45 5.74 -6.56
N CYS A 32 -2.29 4.51 -6.09
CA CYS A 32 -1.07 4.04 -5.42
C CYS A 32 -0.31 3.04 -6.31
N LYS A 33 0.73 3.50 -7.00
CA LYS A 33 1.55 2.69 -7.92
C LYS A 33 2.87 2.23 -7.33
N THR A 34 3.30 2.84 -6.23
CA THR A 34 4.54 2.52 -5.51
C THR A 34 4.25 2.24 -4.04
N GLU A 35 5.18 1.57 -3.37
CA GLU A 35 5.09 1.30 -1.92
C GLU A 35 4.95 2.60 -1.12
N ARG A 36 5.62 3.67 -1.56
CA ARG A 36 5.57 4.97 -0.89
C ARG A 36 4.19 5.64 -1.01
N GLU A 37 3.56 5.53 -2.16
CA GLU A 37 2.20 6.02 -2.38
C GLU A 37 1.19 5.20 -1.59
N CYS A 38 1.35 3.87 -1.55
CA CYS A 38 0.52 3.00 -0.71
C CYS A 38 0.62 3.36 0.77
N VAL A 39 1.84 3.54 1.30
CA VAL A 39 2.03 3.92 2.71
C VAL A 39 1.43 5.28 2.99
N LYS A 40 1.65 6.28 2.12
CA LYS A 40 1.06 7.60 2.27
C LYS A 40 -0.47 7.53 2.36
N LYS A 41 -1.09 6.83 1.42
CA LYS A 41 -2.55 6.65 1.40
C LYS A 41 -3.06 5.86 2.60
N ALA A 42 -2.33 4.84 3.03
CA ALA A 42 -2.67 4.04 4.21
C ALA A 42 -2.62 4.90 5.49
N VAL A 43 -1.66 5.80 5.63
CA VAL A 43 -1.61 6.77 6.74
C VAL A 43 -2.83 7.67 6.72
N GLU A 44 -3.18 8.28 5.57
CA GLU A 44 -4.36 9.13 5.44
C GLU A 44 -5.66 8.40 5.86
N LEU A 45 -5.80 7.14 5.47
CA LEU A 45 -6.94 6.30 5.84
C LEU A 45 -6.92 5.93 7.33
N ALA A 46 -5.75 5.61 7.87
CA ALA A 46 -5.57 5.27 9.28
C ALA A 46 -5.93 6.48 10.19
N GLU A 47 -5.43 7.67 9.86
CA GLU A 47 -5.75 8.89 10.61
C GLU A 47 -7.24 9.22 10.58
N LYS A 48 -7.90 9.07 9.43
CA LYS A 48 -9.37 9.20 9.32
C LYS A 48 -10.12 8.17 10.18
N ALA A 49 -9.54 6.99 10.38
CA ALA A 49 -10.08 5.94 11.25
C ALA A 49 -9.69 6.10 12.73
N GLY A 50 -9.00 7.19 13.09
CA GLY A 50 -8.63 7.53 14.45
C GLY A 50 -7.32 6.89 14.93
N TYR A 51 -6.47 6.44 14.03
CA TYR A 51 -5.10 6.02 14.37
C TYR A 51 -4.20 7.24 14.56
N ARG A 52 -3.26 7.14 15.52
CA ARG A 52 -2.27 8.18 15.82
C ARG A 52 -0.86 7.67 15.53
N ASP A 53 0.04 8.54 15.17
CA ASP A 53 1.46 8.18 14.97
C ASP A 53 2.09 7.73 16.28
N LEU A 54 2.64 6.52 16.30
CA LEU A 54 3.32 5.96 17.46
C LEU A 54 4.57 6.77 17.85
N GLN A 55 5.24 7.39 16.90
CA GLN A 55 6.44 8.21 17.20
C GLN A 55 6.08 9.46 17.98
N GLU A 56 4.95 10.10 17.67
CA GLU A 56 4.46 11.27 18.43
C GLU A 56 4.08 10.88 19.85
N ILE A 57 3.45 9.73 20.05
CA ILE A 57 3.08 9.20 21.36
C ILE A 57 4.33 8.91 22.19
N VAL A 58 5.34 8.27 21.58
CA VAL A 58 6.62 8.01 22.25
C VAL A 58 7.33 9.33 22.63
N ALA A 59 7.34 10.31 21.74
CA ALA A 59 7.96 11.61 21.99
C ALA A 59 7.29 12.38 23.13
N SER A 60 5.98 12.23 23.30
CA SER A 60 5.20 12.85 24.38
C SER A 60 5.20 12.06 25.69
N ASN A 61 5.88 10.90 25.75
CA ASN A 61 5.85 9.96 26.89
C ASN A 61 4.42 9.53 27.29
N GLU A 62 3.50 9.50 26.35
CA GLU A 62 2.13 9.05 26.58
C GLU A 62 2.09 7.51 26.70
N THR A 63 1.27 7.00 27.60
CA THR A 63 1.07 5.56 27.76
C THR A 63 -0.16 5.11 27.00
N LEU A 64 -0.02 4.10 26.16
CA LEU A 64 -1.13 3.49 25.43
C LEU A 64 -2.07 2.72 26.35
N LYS A 65 -3.35 2.74 26.03
CA LYS A 65 -4.44 2.08 26.75
C LYS A 65 -5.19 1.15 25.81
N ALA A 66 -5.93 0.22 26.40
CA ALA A 66 -6.86 -0.63 25.65
C ALA A 66 -7.84 0.21 24.83
N GLY A 67 -7.98 -0.12 23.57
CA GLY A 67 -8.80 0.61 22.60
C GLY A 67 -8.05 1.67 21.80
N ASP A 68 -6.83 2.04 22.17
CA ASP A 68 -6.01 2.95 21.39
C ASP A 68 -5.64 2.34 20.04
N LYS A 69 -5.59 3.21 19.04
CA LYS A 69 -5.21 2.87 17.67
C LYS A 69 -3.97 3.66 17.28
N VAL A 70 -2.91 2.95 16.91
CA VAL A 70 -1.66 3.59 16.53
C VAL A 70 -1.09 2.99 15.26
N TYR A 71 -0.31 3.78 14.53
CA TYR A 71 0.45 3.30 13.39
C TYR A 71 1.92 3.68 13.53
N ALA A 72 2.76 2.90 12.85
CA ALA A 72 4.18 3.20 12.68
C ALA A 72 4.60 3.00 11.23
N VAL A 73 5.38 3.94 10.70
CA VAL A 73 5.89 3.89 9.32
C VAL A 73 7.38 3.63 9.34
N ASN A 74 7.85 2.69 8.51
CA ASN A 74 9.27 2.43 8.32
C ASN A 74 9.70 2.83 6.91
N MET A 75 10.68 3.74 6.82
CA MET A 75 11.32 4.22 5.57
C MET A 75 10.33 4.70 4.49
N LYS A 76 9.10 5.02 4.85
CA LYS A 76 7.98 5.34 3.95
C LYS A 76 7.64 4.20 2.97
N LYS A 77 8.04 2.96 3.27
CA LYS A 77 7.82 1.77 2.43
C LYS A 77 7.08 0.64 3.13
N ALA A 78 6.92 0.72 4.43
CA ALA A 78 6.14 -0.22 5.21
C ALA A 78 5.34 0.54 6.27
N ILE A 79 4.19 0.02 6.62
CA ILE A 79 3.32 0.54 7.69
C ILE A 79 2.83 -0.63 8.53
N VAL A 80 2.73 -0.39 9.84
CA VAL A 80 2.10 -1.33 10.78
C VAL A 80 1.02 -0.54 11.54
N LEU A 81 -0.15 -1.14 11.69
CA LEU A 81 -1.25 -0.58 12.47
C LEU A 81 -1.54 -1.51 13.65
N PHE A 82 -1.77 -0.93 14.81
CA PHE A 82 -2.08 -1.65 16.03
C PHE A 82 -3.40 -1.17 16.62
N ASN A 83 -4.26 -2.11 16.95
CA ASN A 83 -5.38 -1.90 17.85
C ASN A 83 -4.98 -2.50 19.19
N ILE A 84 -4.84 -1.67 20.21
CA ILE A 84 -4.41 -2.12 21.54
C ILE A 84 -5.58 -2.83 22.21
N GLY A 85 -5.39 -4.13 22.49
CA GLY A 85 -6.38 -4.97 23.15
C GLY A 85 -6.48 -4.71 24.65
N SER A 86 -7.44 -5.37 25.31
CA SER A 86 -7.60 -5.37 26.77
C SER A 86 -6.62 -6.31 27.46
N GLU A 87 -6.17 -7.35 26.76
CA GLU A 87 -5.25 -8.35 27.29
C GLU A 87 -3.79 -7.94 27.06
N PRO A 88 -2.87 -8.34 27.94
CA PRO A 88 -1.44 -8.13 27.74
C PRO A 88 -0.93 -8.73 26.43
N ILE A 89 -0.01 -8.04 25.74
CA ILE A 89 0.60 -8.55 24.50
C ILE A 89 1.27 -9.92 24.69
N SER A 90 1.73 -10.23 25.91
CA SER A 90 2.33 -11.52 26.26
C SER A 90 1.36 -12.71 26.12
N THR A 91 0.06 -12.47 26.09
CA THR A 91 -0.95 -13.54 25.85
C THR A 91 -1.13 -13.87 24.37
N GLY A 92 -0.56 -13.05 23.49
CA GLY A 92 -0.59 -13.20 22.03
C GLY A 92 -1.25 -12.04 21.32
N MET A 93 -1.18 -12.07 19.98
CA MET A 93 -1.81 -11.07 19.12
C MET A 93 -2.27 -11.71 17.81
N ASN A 94 -3.25 -11.12 17.18
CA ASN A 94 -3.64 -11.47 15.83
C ASN A 94 -2.87 -10.59 14.84
N ILE A 95 -2.14 -11.20 13.91
CA ILE A 95 -1.33 -10.49 12.92
C ILE A 95 -1.93 -10.74 11.54
N LEU A 96 -2.27 -9.67 10.83
CA LEU A 96 -2.64 -9.68 9.42
C LEU A 96 -1.51 -9.03 8.63
N GLY A 97 -0.96 -9.73 7.66
CA GLY A 97 0.13 -9.24 6.82
C GLY A 97 -0.24 -9.30 5.34
N ALA A 98 0.15 -8.27 4.60
CA ALA A 98 0.01 -8.21 3.15
C ALA A 98 1.17 -7.43 2.54
N HIS A 99 1.57 -7.78 1.32
CA HIS A 99 2.50 -6.97 0.55
C HIS A 99 1.79 -5.79 -0.12
N ILE A 100 2.52 -4.72 -0.40
CA ILE A 100 2.02 -3.49 -1.03
C ILE A 100 2.75 -3.14 -2.33
N ASP A 101 3.77 -3.91 -2.70
CA ASP A 101 4.45 -3.78 -3.98
C ASP A 101 3.59 -4.36 -5.12
N SER A 102 3.75 -3.81 -6.32
CA SER A 102 3.02 -4.21 -7.52
C SER A 102 3.98 -4.46 -8.68
N PRO A 103 3.61 -5.31 -9.65
CA PRO A 103 4.37 -5.45 -10.89
C PRO A 103 4.54 -4.11 -11.61
N ARG A 104 5.77 -3.83 -12.11
CA ARG A 104 6.13 -2.57 -12.76
C ARG A 104 7.37 -2.71 -13.63
N LEU A 105 7.73 -1.64 -14.32
CA LEU A 105 9.05 -1.44 -14.90
C LEU A 105 9.83 -0.49 -14.01
N ASP A 106 10.99 -0.93 -13.51
CA ASP A 106 11.93 -0.09 -12.79
C ASP A 106 12.92 0.54 -13.76
N ILE A 107 13.24 1.81 -13.56
CA ILE A 107 14.29 2.51 -14.30
C ILE A 107 15.63 2.07 -13.73
N LYS A 108 16.59 1.68 -14.59
CA LYS A 108 17.94 1.31 -14.18
C LYS A 108 18.74 2.50 -13.66
N GLN A 109 19.89 2.25 -13.02
CA GLN A 109 20.71 3.26 -12.36
C GLN A 109 21.27 4.33 -13.32
N ASN A 110 21.64 3.96 -14.55
CA ASN A 110 22.10 4.86 -15.60
C ASN A 110 21.21 4.65 -16.82
N PRO A 111 19.96 5.15 -16.78
CA PRO A 111 18.93 4.67 -17.70
C PRO A 111 18.92 5.36 -19.03
N MET A 112 19.39 6.60 -19.11
CA MET A 112 19.22 7.44 -20.31
C MET A 112 20.25 7.10 -21.39
N TYR A 113 19.76 6.86 -22.60
CA TYR A 113 20.56 6.77 -23.79
C TYR A 113 19.79 7.33 -24.99
N GLU A 114 20.53 7.68 -26.03
CA GLU A 114 19.97 8.18 -27.28
C GLU A 114 20.05 7.09 -28.35
N ASP A 115 18.98 6.87 -29.06
CA ASP A 115 18.92 6.06 -30.25
C ASP A 115 17.83 6.57 -31.20
N SER A 116 18.15 6.67 -32.49
CA SER A 116 17.22 7.10 -33.53
C SER A 116 16.57 8.46 -33.25
N ASP A 117 17.34 9.45 -32.80
CA ASP A 117 16.91 10.80 -32.41
C ASP A 117 15.88 10.83 -31.27
N LEU A 118 15.81 9.74 -30.47
CA LEU A 118 14.93 9.62 -29.30
C LEU A 118 15.74 9.44 -28.03
N VAL A 119 15.26 10.01 -26.93
CA VAL A 119 15.75 9.72 -25.59
C VAL A 119 15.02 8.49 -25.06
N LEU A 120 15.77 7.45 -24.81
CA LEU A 120 15.26 6.19 -24.30
C LEU A 120 15.68 5.97 -22.85
N LEU A 121 14.85 5.24 -22.10
CA LEU A 121 15.12 4.85 -20.72
C LEU A 121 15.27 3.33 -20.64
N ASP A 122 16.45 2.89 -20.23
CA ASP A 122 16.68 1.47 -19.96
C ASP A 122 15.95 1.05 -18.68
N THR A 123 15.19 -0.03 -18.77
CA THR A 123 14.32 -0.50 -17.71
C THR A 123 14.57 -1.96 -17.35
N HIS A 124 14.11 -2.33 -16.16
CA HIS A 124 14.04 -3.70 -15.71
C HIS A 124 12.63 -4.00 -15.20
N TYR A 125 12.05 -5.12 -15.57
CA TYR A 125 10.75 -5.50 -15.04
C TYR A 125 10.86 -6.02 -13.60
N TYR A 126 9.86 -5.70 -12.79
CA TYR A 126 9.69 -6.19 -11.44
C TYR A 126 8.36 -6.93 -11.31
N GLY A 127 8.40 -8.15 -10.75
CA GLY A 127 7.23 -9.01 -10.63
C GLY A 127 6.75 -9.59 -11.95
N GLY A 128 5.53 -10.10 -11.97
CA GLY A 128 4.95 -10.76 -13.15
C GLY A 128 4.22 -9.77 -14.06
N ILE A 129 4.87 -9.27 -15.10
CA ILE A 129 4.24 -8.44 -16.13
C ILE A 129 3.87 -9.26 -17.36
N LYS A 130 2.80 -8.88 -18.05
CA LYS A 130 2.43 -9.42 -19.37
C LYS A 130 3.24 -8.69 -20.44
N LYS A 131 4.46 -9.12 -20.69
CA LYS A 131 5.43 -8.44 -21.57
C LYS A 131 4.85 -8.03 -22.91
N TYR A 132 4.07 -8.91 -23.55
CA TYR A 132 3.44 -8.63 -24.85
C TYR A 132 2.45 -7.47 -24.84
N GLN A 133 1.88 -7.11 -23.67
CA GLN A 133 1.00 -5.95 -23.53
C GLN A 133 1.80 -4.70 -23.17
N TRP A 134 2.80 -4.83 -22.31
CA TRP A 134 3.53 -3.69 -21.75
C TRP A 134 4.45 -2.97 -22.73
N VAL A 135 4.82 -3.61 -23.84
CA VAL A 135 5.66 -2.98 -24.88
C VAL A 135 4.96 -1.90 -25.69
N ALA A 136 3.63 -1.79 -25.62
CA ALA A 136 2.86 -0.89 -26.47
C ALA A 136 1.89 0.02 -25.70
N ILE A 137 1.91 0.01 -24.36
CA ILE A 137 1.03 0.85 -23.55
C ILE A 137 1.78 2.11 -23.07
N PRO A 138 1.11 3.27 -23.00
CA PRO A 138 1.69 4.43 -22.33
C PRO A 138 1.83 4.18 -20.83
N LEU A 139 2.97 4.57 -20.27
CA LEU A 139 3.29 4.39 -18.86
C LEU A 139 3.47 5.76 -18.19
N ALA A 140 3.07 5.84 -16.92
CA ALA A 140 3.38 6.97 -16.07
C ALA A 140 4.68 6.72 -15.29
N LEU A 141 5.43 7.79 -15.03
CA LEU A 141 6.64 7.74 -14.22
C LEU A 141 6.29 8.12 -12.78
N HIS A 142 6.52 7.19 -11.86
CA HIS A 142 6.33 7.38 -10.43
C HIS A 142 7.64 7.16 -9.68
N GLY A 143 7.91 7.95 -8.67
CA GLY A 143 9.13 7.78 -7.89
C GLY A 143 9.47 8.97 -7.01
N VAL A 144 10.71 9.00 -6.54
CA VAL A 144 11.27 10.07 -5.73
C VAL A 144 12.65 10.43 -6.26
N VAL A 145 12.98 11.71 -6.22
CA VAL A 145 14.32 12.19 -6.52
C VAL A 145 15.00 12.52 -5.20
N ALA A 146 16.09 11.82 -4.90
CA ALA A 146 16.93 12.13 -3.76
C ALA A 146 17.95 13.20 -4.19
N VAL A 147 17.93 14.35 -3.53
CA VAL A 147 18.90 15.42 -3.77
C VAL A 147 19.71 15.67 -2.49
N SER A 148 21.02 15.90 -2.66
CA SER A 148 21.89 16.39 -1.59
C SER A 148 22.16 17.86 -1.88
N TYR A 149 21.86 18.72 -0.91
CA TYR A 149 22.29 20.11 -0.94
C TYR A 149 23.62 20.20 -0.16
N THR A 150 24.69 20.44 -0.85
CA THR A 150 26.02 20.78 -0.26
C THR A 150 26.11 22.29 -0.07
#